data_85055deecf4f03d0a7007eb030ecc838
#
_entry.id   85055deecf4f03d0a7007eb030ecc838
#
_cell.length_a   1.000
_cell.length_b   1.000
_cell.length_c   1.000
_cell.angle_alpha   90.00
_cell.angle_beta   90.00
_cell.angle_gamma   90.00
#
_symmetry.space_group_name_H-M   'P 1'
#
loop_
_entity.id
_entity.type
_entity.pdbx_description
1 polymer ?
#
loop_
_entity_poly.entity_id
_entity_poly.type
_entity_poly.pdbx_seq_one_letter_code
_entity_poly.pdbx_strand_id
1 'polypeptide(L)'
;MIRAFDSWLTAINQAQLTGAVFLDFKRAFDLVNHIILLKKLSIYLQNSSTVSLFKSYLHKRIQRVFLHGDFSTEGQVKCGVSQGSVLGPLLFNLFINDLPLHITNTKVVCELIADDNSIHSCGTDVESIQCSLQENLNHDRNGVTKIAW
;
A
#
# COMPACT_ATOMS: atom_id res chain seq x y z
N MET A 1 -13.37 -4.10 -1.40
CA MET A 1 -14.09 -4.74 -2.53
C MET A 1 -15.61 -4.48 -2.50
N ILE A 2 -16.33 -4.70 -1.39
CA ILE A 2 -17.78 -4.44 -1.32
C ILE A 2 -18.12 -2.98 -1.66
N ARG A 3 -17.39 -2.01 -1.13
CA ARG A 3 -17.63 -0.58 -1.39
C ARG A 3 -17.43 -0.20 -2.87
N ALA A 4 -16.42 -0.76 -3.57
CA ALA A 4 -16.23 -0.52 -4.99
C ALA A 4 -17.41 -1.02 -5.79
N PHE A 5 -17.86 -2.23 -5.51
CA PHE A 5 -19.06 -2.80 -6.18
C PHE A 5 -20.30 -1.95 -5.95
N ASP A 6 -20.55 -1.49 -4.72
CA ASP A 6 -21.69 -0.62 -4.41
C ASP A 6 -21.60 0.72 -5.17
N SER A 7 -20.39 1.29 -5.26
CA SER A 7 -20.13 2.51 -6.03
C SER A 7 -20.40 2.29 -7.53
N TRP A 8 -19.91 1.18 -8.09
CA TRP A 8 -20.08 0.86 -9.49
C TRP A 8 -21.55 0.56 -9.84
N LEU A 9 -22.24 -0.20 -8.99
CA LEU A 9 -23.69 -0.44 -9.18
C LEU A 9 -24.48 0.86 -9.09
N THR A 10 -24.13 1.75 -8.20
CA THR A 10 -24.77 3.07 -8.07
C THR A 10 -24.54 3.90 -9.35
N ALA A 11 -23.33 3.90 -9.87
CA ALA A 11 -23.00 4.60 -11.11
C ALA A 11 -23.78 4.04 -12.31
N ILE A 12 -23.87 2.72 -12.42
CA ILE A 12 -24.66 2.05 -13.49
C ILE A 12 -26.13 2.45 -13.39
N ASN A 13 -26.72 2.44 -12.19
CA ASN A 13 -28.12 2.83 -11.99
C ASN A 13 -28.38 4.31 -12.33
N GLN A 14 -27.35 5.16 -12.28
CA GLN A 14 -27.39 6.57 -12.65
C GLN A 14 -26.98 6.83 -14.11
N ALA A 15 -26.88 5.78 -14.93
CA ALA A 15 -26.40 5.84 -16.32
C ALA A 15 -25.03 6.52 -16.46
N GLN A 16 -24.15 6.34 -15.45
CA GLN A 16 -22.78 6.84 -15.45
C GLN A 16 -21.80 5.75 -15.89
N LEU A 17 -20.67 6.20 -16.42
CA LEU A 17 -19.53 5.36 -16.73
C LEU A 17 -18.62 5.26 -15.50
N THR A 18 -17.92 4.15 -15.35
CA THR A 18 -16.88 3.96 -14.33
C THR A 18 -15.57 3.62 -15.00
N GLY A 19 -14.54 4.40 -14.69
CA GLY A 19 -13.15 4.07 -15.01
C GLY A 19 -12.41 3.59 -13.77
N ALA A 20 -11.62 2.53 -13.89
CA ALA A 20 -10.81 2.01 -12.80
C ALA A 20 -9.38 1.73 -13.24
N VAL A 21 -8.43 1.95 -12.34
CA VAL A 21 -7.02 1.59 -12.49
C VAL A 21 -6.65 0.67 -11.33
N PHE A 22 -6.11 -0.48 -11.64
CA PHE A 22 -5.59 -1.43 -10.65
C PHE A 22 -4.08 -1.21 -10.51
N LEU A 23 -3.62 -1.07 -9.28
CA LEU A 23 -2.23 -0.84 -8.93
C LEU A 23 -1.67 -2.12 -8.30
N ASP A 24 -0.67 -2.71 -8.92
CA ASP A 24 0.06 -3.85 -8.39
C ASP A 24 1.43 -3.40 -7.90
N PHE A 25 1.73 -3.64 -6.63
CA PHE A 25 3.00 -3.29 -6.03
C PHE A 25 4.00 -4.43 -6.18
N LYS A 26 4.91 -4.30 -7.12
CA LYS A 26 5.95 -5.29 -7.30
C LYS A 26 6.75 -5.50 -6.01
N ARG A 27 6.73 -6.73 -5.47
CA ARG A 27 7.44 -7.10 -4.23
C ARG A 27 7.03 -6.26 -3.03
N ALA A 28 5.74 -5.97 -2.89
CA ALA A 28 5.16 -5.09 -1.88
C ALA A 28 5.72 -5.31 -0.47
N PHE A 29 5.69 -6.56 0.00
CA PHE A 29 6.16 -6.94 1.34
C PHE A 29 7.67 -6.83 1.50
N ASP A 30 8.45 -7.06 0.45
CA ASP A 30 9.92 -7.08 0.50
C ASP A 30 10.53 -5.67 0.52
N LEU A 31 9.78 -4.67 0.03
CA LEU A 31 10.27 -3.30 -0.13
C LEU A 31 9.86 -2.35 1.00
N VAL A 32 9.16 -2.83 2.03
CA VAL A 32 8.76 -2.01 3.17
C VAL A 32 9.96 -1.42 3.88
N ASN A 33 10.12 -0.10 3.82
CA ASN A 33 11.21 0.59 4.51
C ASN A 33 10.96 0.64 6.01
N HIS A 34 11.83 0.02 6.80
CA HIS A 34 11.68 -0.08 8.26
C HIS A 34 11.70 1.28 8.96
N ILE A 35 12.48 2.27 8.46
CA ILE A 35 12.57 3.60 9.08
C ILE A 35 11.24 4.34 8.90
N ILE A 36 10.67 4.29 7.69
CA ILE A 36 9.39 4.91 7.38
C ILE A 36 8.27 4.22 8.15
N LEU A 37 8.25 2.88 8.14
CA LEU A 37 7.27 2.10 8.90
C LEU A 37 7.28 2.47 10.38
N LEU A 38 8.46 2.53 11.02
CA LEU A 38 8.57 2.89 12.43
C LEU A 38 8.11 4.32 12.72
N LYS A 39 8.37 5.26 11.81
CA LYS A 39 7.82 6.62 11.92
C LYS A 39 6.28 6.62 11.87
N LYS A 40 5.70 5.90 10.92
CA LYS A 40 4.23 5.76 10.81
C LYS A 40 3.65 5.10 12.06
N LEU A 41 4.26 4.01 12.52
CA LEU A 41 3.84 3.34 13.77
C LEU A 41 3.88 4.26 14.98
N SER A 42 4.87 5.15 15.09
CA SER A 42 4.94 6.11 16.20
C SER A 42 3.80 7.12 16.18
N ILE A 43 3.26 7.44 15.01
CA ILE A 43 2.10 8.33 14.85
C ILE A 43 0.81 7.57 15.20
N TYR A 44 0.65 6.35 14.70
CA TYR A 44 -0.59 5.59 14.88
C TYR A 44 -0.79 5.06 16.31
N LEU A 45 0.29 4.59 16.95
CA LEU A 45 0.17 3.83 18.19
C LEU A 45 0.29 4.70 19.45
N GLN A 46 0.87 5.88 19.37
CA GLN A 46 1.08 6.81 20.50
C GLN A 46 1.68 6.17 21.78
N ASN A 47 2.12 4.91 21.70
CA ASN A 47 2.67 4.11 22.79
C ASN A 47 4.11 3.73 22.48
N SER A 48 5.05 4.30 23.23
CA SER A 48 6.48 4.10 23.04
C SER A 48 6.93 2.65 23.25
N SER A 49 6.31 1.93 24.18
CA SER A 49 6.65 0.52 24.44
C SER A 49 6.28 -0.36 23.26
N THR A 50 5.10 -0.14 22.66
CA THR A 50 4.65 -0.89 21.48
C THR A 50 5.53 -0.57 20.27
N VAL A 51 5.89 0.69 20.05
CA VAL A 51 6.82 1.07 18.98
C VAL A 51 8.19 0.42 19.18
N SER A 52 8.70 0.37 20.44
CA SER A 52 9.96 -0.30 20.78
C SER A 52 9.91 -1.80 20.49
N LEU A 53 8.76 -2.46 20.71
CA LEU A 53 8.57 -3.86 20.35
C LEU A 53 8.72 -4.07 18.82
N PHE A 54 8.06 -3.25 18.00
CA PHE A 54 8.20 -3.35 16.55
C PHE A 54 9.61 -3.01 16.06
N LYS A 55 10.26 -2.03 16.69
CA LYS A 55 11.67 -1.72 16.42
C LYS A 55 12.56 -2.94 16.70
N SER A 56 12.39 -3.61 17.82
CA SER A 56 13.11 -4.83 18.17
C SER A 56 12.79 -5.97 17.18
N TYR A 57 11.52 -6.14 16.81
CA TYR A 57 11.08 -7.15 15.85
C TYR A 57 11.75 -7.00 14.48
N LEU A 58 11.92 -5.77 14.01
CA LEU A 58 12.52 -5.46 12.70
C LEU A 58 14.07 -5.36 12.74
N HIS A 59 14.66 -5.15 13.94
CA HIS A 59 16.07 -4.84 14.06
C HIS A 59 16.96 -6.08 13.89
N LYS A 60 18.06 -5.91 13.13
CA LYS A 60 19.10 -6.94 12.93
C LYS A 60 18.57 -8.32 12.53
N ARG A 61 17.48 -8.35 11.76
CA ARG A 61 16.99 -9.62 11.21
C ARG A 61 18.00 -10.16 10.20
N ILE A 62 18.21 -11.46 10.25
CA ILE A 62 19.02 -12.21 9.28
C ILE A 62 18.16 -13.24 8.60
N GLN A 63 18.49 -13.55 7.37
CA GLN A 63 17.88 -14.64 6.59
C GLN A 63 18.94 -15.52 5.96
N ARG A 64 18.59 -16.78 5.76
CA ARG A 64 19.38 -17.75 5.02
C ARG A 64 18.46 -18.52 4.08
N VAL A 65 18.98 -18.91 2.93
CA VAL A 65 18.30 -19.83 2.02
C VAL A 65 18.73 -21.23 2.36
N PHE A 66 17.76 -22.13 2.51
CA PHE A 66 18.01 -23.57 2.66
C PHE A 66 17.66 -24.27 1.35
N LEU A 67 18.63 -24.98 0.78
CA LEU A 67 18.46 -25.70 -0.48
C LEU A 67 19.29 -26.99 -0.46
N HIS A 68 18.66 -28.10 -0.79
CA HIS A 68 19.30 -29.43 -0.87
C HIS A 68 20.11 -29.88 0.36
N GLY A 69 19.72 -29.45 1.57
CA GLY A 69 20.40 -29.82 2.80
C GLY A 69 21.42 -28.76 3.30
N ASP A 70 21.75 -27.78 2.50
CA ASP A 70 22.74 -26.75 2.81
C ASP A 70 22.10 -25.38 3.05
N PHE A 71 22.73 -24.59 3.93
CA PHE A 71 22.36 -23.19 4.18
C PHE A 71 23.30 -22.25 3.45
N SER A 72 22.73 -21.20 2.87
CA SER A 72 23.52 -20.08 2.36
C SER A 72 24.20 -19.31 3.50
N THR A 73 25.11 -18.41 3.14
CA THR A 73 25.62 -17.40 4.05
C THR A 73 24.49 -16.50 4.58
N GLU A 74 24.69 -15.92 5.76
CA GLU A 74 23.73 -14.99 6.36
C GLU A 74 23.60 -13.70 5.57
N GLY A 75 22.34 -13.32 5.29
CA GLY A 75 22.02 -12.02 4.71
C GLY A 75 21.25 -11.15 5.72
N GLN A 76 21.66 -9.90 5.89
CA GLN A 76 20.88 -8.95 6.69
C GLN A 76 19.62 -8.50 5.96
N VAL A 77 18.48 -8.54 6.66
CA VAL A 77 17.22 -7.98 6.18
C VAL A 77 17.20 -6.49 6.51
N LYS A 78 17.37 -5.64 5.48
CA LYS A 78 17.40 -4.17 5.63
C LYS A 78 16.05 -3.51 5.38
N CYS A 79 15.15 -4.19 4.68
CA CYS A 79 13.79 -3.76 4.35
C CYS A 79 12.89 -4.99 4.24
N GLY A 80 11.60 -4.75 4.15
CA GLY A 80 10.59 -5.78 4.01
C GLY A 80 10.06 -6.31 5.33
N VAL A 81 8.87 -6.92 5.23
CA VAL A 81 8.21 -7.64 6.31
C VAL A 81 8.05 -9.09 5.92
N SER A 82 8.22 -10.00 6.89
CA SER A 82 8.23 -11.43 6.59
C SER A 82 6.88 -11.88 6.04
N GLN A 83 6.87 -12.39 4.82
CA GLN A 83 5.72 -13.10 4.26
C GLN A 83 5.47 -14.37 5.07
N GLY A 84 4.19 -14.68 5.31
CA GLY A 84 3.80 -15.82 6.16
C GLY A 84 3.90 -15.60 7.67
N SER A 85 4.40 -14.44 8.13
CA SER A 85 4.32 -14.06 9.54
C SER A 85 2.95 -13.45 9.88
N VAL A 86 2.52 -13.59 11.13
CA VAL A 86 1.26 -13.00 11.61
C VAL A 86 1.30 -11.46 11.54
N LEU A 87 2.46 -10.86 11.76
CA LEU A 87 2.64 -9.40 11.77
C LEU A 87 2.89 -8.80 10.38
N GLY A 88 3.34 -9.60 9.40
CA GLY A 88 3.67 -9.11 8.06
C GLY A 88 2.53 -8.34 7.40
N PRO A 89 1.36 -8.93 7.23
CA PRO A 89 0.20 -8.26 6.63
C PRO A 89 -0.24 -7.01 7.40
N LEU A 90 -0.23 -7.06 8.74
CA LEU A 90 -0.58 -5.91 9.58
C LEU A 90 0.39 -4.75 9.38
N LEU A 91 1.69 -5.03 9.39
CA LEU A 91 2.73 -4.00 9.20
C LEU A 91 2.70 -3.41 7.79
N PHE A 92 2.41 -4.23 6.78
CA PHE A 92 2.24 -3.77 5.42
C PHE A 92 1.01 -2.86 5.30
N ASN A 93 -0.15 -3.27 5.83
CA ASN A 93 -1.35 -2.45 5.83
C ASN A 93 -1.13 -1.09 6.52
N LEU A 94 -0.43 -1.07 7.67
CA LEU A 94 -0.07 0.17 8.36
C LEU A 94 0.91 1.03 7.55
N PHE A 95 1.76 0.40 6.75
CA PHE A 95 2.72 1.09 5.90
C PHE A 95 2.03 1.83 4.74
N ILE A 96 1.01 1.23 4.12
CA ILE A 96 0.31 1.82 2.97
C ILE A 96 -0.96 2.61 3.35
N ASN A 97 -1.36 2.61 4.62
CA ASN A 97 -2.65 3.16 5.09
C ASN A 97 -2.87 4.65 4.78
N ASP A 98 -1.82 5.41 4.55
CA ASP A 98 -1.88 6.82 4.17
C ASP A 98 -1.95 7.05 2.66
N LEU A 99 -1.86 6.02 1.84
CA LEU A 99 -1.94 6.15 0.38
C LEU A 99 -3.22 6.88 -0.08
N PRO A 100 -4.43 6.61 0.45
CA PRO A 100 -5.63 7.34 0.07
C PRO A 100 -5.58 8.84 0.39
N LEU A 101 -4.77 9.27 1.35
CA LEU A 101 -4.62 10.69 1.70
C LEU A 101 -3.90 11.51 0.62
N HIS A 102 -3.21 10.83 -0.28
CA HIS A 102 -2.54 11.45 -1.42
C HIS A 102 -3.47 11.65 -2.62
N ILE A 103 -4.67 11.07 -2.58
CA ILE A 103 -5.71 11.30 -3.59
C ILE A 103 -6.32 12.68 -3.36
N THR A 104 -6.03 13.61 -4.25
CA THR A 104 -6.45 15.02 -4.10
C THR A 104 -7.80 15.30 -4.75
N ASN A 105 -8.17 14.53 -5.77
CA ASN A 105 -9.42 14.70 -6.49
C ASN A 105 -10.55 13.94 -5.77
N THR A 106 -11.54 14.67 -5.29
CA THR A 106 -12.70 14.13 -4.54
C THR A 106 -13.60 13.20 -5.35
N LYS A 107 -13.47 13.21 -6.70
CA LYS A 107 -14.18 12.28 -7.59
C LYS A 107 -13.51 10.92 -7.72
N VAL A 108 -12.31 10.77 -7.19
CA VAL A 108 -11.54 9.53 -7.24
C VAL A 108 -11.60 8.83 -5.90
N VAL A 109 -11.99 7.57 -5.93
CA VAL A 109 -12.02 6.69 -4.76
C VAL A 109 -10.83 5.75 -4.83
N CYS A 110 -10.09 5.64 -3.73
CA CYS A 110 -8.99 4.70 -3.57
C CYS A 110 -9.40 3.60 -2.61
N GLU A 111 -9.23 2.36 -3.03
CA GLU A 111 -9.44 1.18 -2.18
C GLU A 111 -8.15 0.39 -2.04
N LEU A 112 -7.83 0.04 -0.80
CA LEU A 112 -6.66 -0.73 -0.44
C LEU A 112 -7.10 -2.12 0.05
N ILE A 113 -6.56 -3.17 -0.58
CA ILE A 113 -6.80 -4.56 -0.18
C ILE A 113 -5.44 -5.25 -0.17
N ALA A 114 -4.70 -5.10 0.92
CA ALA A 114 -3.31 -5.55 1.04
C ALA A 114 -2.44 -4.96 -0.09
N ASP A 115 -1.84 -5.80 -0.93
CA ASP A 115 -1.03 -5.41 -2.08
C ASP A 115 -1.86 -5.07 -3.33
N ASP A 116 -3.13 -5.50 -3.38
CA ASP A 116 -4.05 -5.17 -4.45
C ASP A 116 -4.73 -3.83 -4.17
N ASN A 117 -4.44 -2.83 -4.97
CA ASN A 117 -5.01 -1.50 -4.80
C ASN A 117 -5.73 -1.07 -6.06
N SER A 118 -6.81 -0.34 -5.90
CA SER A 118 -7.55 0.23 -7.02
C SER A 118 -7.91 1.67 -6.77
N ILE A 119 -7.87 2.45 -7.83
CA ILE A 119 -8.46 3.78 -7.87
C ILE A 119 -9.53 3.80 -8.95
N HIS A 120 -10.68 4.38 -8.65
CA HIS A 120 -11.76 4.49 -9.62
C HIS A 120 -12.45 5.85 -9.54
N SER A 121 -13.06 6.23 -10.65
CA SER A 121 -13.87 7.44 -10.79
C SER A 121 -15.10 7.14 -11.61
N CYS A 122 -16.21 7.79 -11.27
CA CYS A 122 -17.47 7.70 -12.01
C CYS A 122 -17.81 9.04 -12.64
N GLY A 123 -18.44 9.04 -13.80
CA GLY A 123 -18.81 10.25 -14.53
C GLY A 123 -19.67 9.97 -15.74
N THR A 124 -20.13 11.03 -16.42
CA THR A 124 -20.99 10.94 -17.59
C THR A 124 -20.23 10.78 -18.90
N ASP A 125 -18.93 11.11 -18.90
CA ASP A 125 -18.08 11.04 -20.10
C ASP A 125 -16.70 10.46 -19.77
N VAL A 126 -16.09 9.84 -20.77
CA VAL A 126 -14.80 9.15 -20.65
C VAL A 126 -13.65 10.13 -20.39
N GLU A 127 -13.71 11.32 -21.01
CA GLU A 127 -12.62 12.31 -20.93
C GLU A 127 -12.49 12.86 -19.51
N SER A 128 -13.62 13.17 -18.85
CA SER A 128 -13.59 13.66 -17.46
C SER A 128 -13.08 12.60 -16.48
N ILE A 129 -13.46 11.33 -16.68
CA ILE A 129 -12.98 10.21 -15.86
C ILE A 129 -11.48 10.03 -16.06
N GLN A 130 -11.01 10.01 -17.32
CA GLN A 130 -9.61 9.86 -17.65
C GLN A 130 -8.77 10.99 -17.05
N CYS A 131 -9.22 12.23 -17.18
CA CYS A 131 -8.54 13.40 -16.61
C CYS A 131 -8.42 13.27 -15.08
N SER A 132 -9.52 12.93 -14.40
CA SER A 132 -9.55 12.77 -12.95
C SER A 132 -8.58 11.69 -12.46
N LEU A 133 -8.53 10.55 -13.14
CA LEU A 133 -7.60 9.46 -12.80
C LEU A 133 -6.15 9.85 -13.10
N GLN A 134 -5.90 10.50 -14.25
CA GLN A 134 -4.56 10.88 -14.68
C GLN A 134 -3.93 11.95 -13.78
N GLU A 135 -4.71 12.93 -13.32
CA GLU A 135 -4.26 13.95 -12.35
C GLU A 135 -3.72 13.29 -11.07
N ASN A 136 -4.47 12.33 -10.52
CA ASN A 136 -4.04 11.63 -9.31
C ASN A 136 -2.81 10.75 -9.54
N LEU A 137 -2.73 10.02 -10.67
CA LEU A 137 -1.56 9.21 -11.02
C LEU A 137 -0.31 10.06 -11.26
N ASN A 138 -0.44 11.26 -11.82
CA ASN A 138 0.69 12.17 -12.03
C ASN A 138 1.13 12.83 -10.72
N HIS A 139 0.19 13.14 -9.83
CA HIS A 139 0.49 13.65 -8.49
C HIS A 139 1.28 12.61 -7.70
N ASP A 140 0.89 11.35 -7.80
CA ASP A 140 1.62 10.23 -7.20
C ASP A 140 3.03 10.08 -7.76
N ARG A 141 3.27 10.22 -9.05
CA ARG A 141 4.63 10.20 -9.62
C ARG A 141 5.56 11.22 -8.97
N ASN A 142 5.05 12.37 -8.56
CA ASN A 142 5.81 13.42 -7.87
C ASN A 142 5.82 13.25 -6.34
N GLY A 143 4.86 12.54 -5.76
CA GLY A 143 4.67 12.33 -4.32
C GLY A 143 5.19 10.98 -3.82
N VAL A 144 4.98 9.91 -4.60
CA VAL A 144 5.45 8.52 -4.32
C VAL A 144 6.98 8.42 -4.41
N THR A 145 7.64 9.33 -5.09
CA THR A 145 9.11 9.46 -4.97
C THR A 145 9.55 9.84 -3.54
N LYS A 146 8.62 10.22 -2.65
CA LYS A 146 8.86 10.42 -1.21
C LYS A 146 8.38 9.28 -0.31
N ILE A 147 7.55 8.39 -0.81
CA ILE A 147 7.40 7.05 -0.25
C ILE A 147 8.59 6.29 -0.83
N ALA A 148 9.73 6.38 -0.17
CA ALA A 148 10.91 5.63 -0.56
C ALA A 148 10.56 4.14 -0.45
N TRP A 149 10.26 3.57 -1.60
CA TRP A 149 10.15 2.14 -1.82
C TRP A 149 11.53 1.50 -1.73
#